data_b82737c32106148c869227ab705f06f1
#
_entry.id   b82737c32106148c869227ab705f06f1
#
_cell.length_a   1.000
_cell.length_b   1.000
_cell.length_c   1.000
_cell.angle_alpha   90.00
_cell.angle_beta   90.00
_cell.angle_gamma   90.00
#
_symmetry.space_group_name_H-M   'P 1'
#
loop_
_entity.id
_entity.type
_entity.pdbx_description
1 polymer ?
#
loop_
_entity_poly.entity_id
_entity_poly.type
_entity_poly.pdbx_seq_one_letter_code
_entity_poly.pdbx_strand_id
1 'polypeptide(L)'
;MTEEVKTAEGAKVPKAAKPSRTKTLEERLAALEAQAKSLREKLRDEQRKEREENARAVAAMLKSEDLESFSIEVWRTALPEVRAALTKAAA
;
A
#
# COMPACT_ATOMS: atom_id res chain seq x y z
N MET A 1 15.58 27.26 -38.10
CA MET A 1 15.10 27.24 -38.36
C MET A 1 14.96 26.57 -38.26
N THR A 2 15.47 26.69 -37.91
CA THR A 2 14.92 26.29 -37.79
C THR A 2 14.93 25.35 -37.47
N GLU A 3 14.90 25.42 -36.37
CA GLU A 3 14.31 24.83 -36.01
C GLU A 3 14.28 24.13 -35.89
N GLU A 4 14.50 24.38 -35.46
CA GLU A 4 13.91 23.95 -35.35
C GLU A 4 13.85 23.43 -35.36
N VAL A 5 14.30 23.81 -35.67
CA VAL A 5 13.71 23.60 -35.90
C VAL A 5 13.74 22.97 -35.86
N LYS A 6 13.69 23.07 -35.07
CA LYS A 6 13.26 22.74 -35.15
C LYS A 6 13.04 22.25 -35.08
N THR A 7 13.42 22.33 -34.89
CA THR A 7 12.75 22.08 -34.93
C THR A 7 12.65 21.54 -35.05
N ALA A 8 12.83 21.87 -35.16
CA ALA A 8 12.28 21.89 -35.52
C ALA A 8 12.23 21.33 -35.55
N GLU A 9 12.29 21.41 -34.71
CA GLU A 9 11.74 21.29 -34.85
C GLU A 9 11.77 20.70 -34.95
N GLY A 10 12.54 20.82 -35.22
CA GLY A 10 11.95 20.88 -35.59
C GLY A 10 12.26 20.19 -35.57
N ALA A 11 12.30 20.27 -35.26
CA ALA A 11 12.02 20.27 -35.58
C ALA A 11 12.33 19.56 -35.53
N LYS A 12 12.37 19.50 -35.15
CA LYS A 12 12.31 19.35 -35.53
C LYS A 12 12.36 18.84 -35.16
N VAL A 13 12.80 18.64 -35.12
CA VAL A 13 12.62 18.74 -35.35
C VAL A 13 12.87 18.29 -35.16
N PRO A 14 12.71 18.01 -34.65
CA PRO A 14 12.63 18.12 -34.99
C PRO A 14 13.01 17.71 -34.68
N LYS A 15 12.96 17.72 -34.65
CA LYS A 15 13.13 17.73 -34.66
C LYS A 15 13.08 17.59 -34.16
N ALA A 16 13.14 17.16 -34.17
CA ALA A 16 13.04 17.09 -33.66
C ALA A 16 12.40 17.67 -33.09
N ALA A 17 11.63 17.22 -33.18
CA ALA A 17 10.69 18.12 -32.61
C ALA A 17 10.63 17.97 -31.11
N LYS A 18 10.66 19.02 -30.36
CA LYS A 18 10.56 18.96 -28.90
C LYS A 18 9.13 18.61 -28.51
N PRO A 19 8.95 17.70 -27.55
CA PRO A 19 7.60 17.45 -27.00
C PRO A 19 7.07 18.72 -26.39
N SER A 20 5.76 18.93 -26.43
CA SER A 20 5.13 20.08 -25.80
C SER A 20 5.28 19.95 -24.28
N ARG A 21 5.19 21.10 -23.59
CA ARG A 21 5.24 21.11 -22.12
C ARG A 21 4.10 20.28 -21.54
N THR A 22 2.93 20.41 -22.13
CA THR A 22 1.77 19.62 -21.69
C THR A 22 2.03 18.14 -21.75
N LYS A 23 2.59 17.68 -22.87
CA LYS A 23 2.90 16.26 -23.06
C LYS A 23 3.93 15.77 -22.05
N THR A 24 4.98 16.58 -21.80
CA THR A 24 5.99 16.25 -20.83
C THR A 24 5.39 16.13 -19.42
N LEU A 25 4.50 17.05 -19.07
CA LEU A 25 3.84 17.02 -17.77
C LEU A 25 2.90 15.84 -17.67
N GLU A 26 2.20 15.50 -18.74
CA GLU A 26 1.34 14.32 -18.78
C GLU A 26 2.14 13.04 -18.57
N GLU A 27 3.30 12.95 -19.20
CA GLU A 27 4.18 11.80 -19.04
C GLU A 27 4.70 11.68 -17.59
N ARG A 28 5.06 12.81 -16.99
CA ARG A 28 5.50 12.82 -15.61
C ARG A 28 4.38 12.40 -14.68
N LEU A 29 3.18 12.91 -14.94
CA LEU A 29 2.02 12.57 -14.13
C LEU A 29 1.74 11.07 -14.21
N ALA A 30 1.78 10.51 -15.42
CA ALA A 30 1.57 9.08 -15.61
C ALA A 30 2.61 8.26 -14.85
N ALA A 31 3.88 8.70 -14.87
CA ALA A 31 4.94 8.01 -14.16
C ALA A 31 4.72 8.08 -12.65
N LEU A 32 4.31 9.24 -12.14
CA LEU A 32 4.02 9.41 -10.72
C LEU A 32 2.83 8.57 -10.30
N GLU A 33 1.81 8.50 -11.13
CA GLU A 33 0.65 7.67 -10.84
C GLU A 33 1.01 6.20 -10.80
N ALA A 34 1.89 5.76 -11.71
CA ALA A 34 2.37 4.38 -11.72
C ALA A 34 3.17 4.07 -10.46
N GLN A 35 4.03 4.99 -10.04
CA GLN A 35 4.80 4.84 -8.81
C GLN A 35 3.87 4.79 -7.60
N ALA A 36 2.89 5.68 -7.55
CA ALA A 36 1.93 5.72 -6.45
C ALA A 36 1.15 4.41 -6.35
N LYS A 37 0.75 3.87 -7.50
CA LYS A 37 0.04 2.59 -7.53
C LYS A 37 0.92 1.46 -6.99
N SER A 38 2.17 1.43 -7.43
CA SER A 38 3.13 0.42 -6.99
C SER A 38 3.35 0.51 -5.48
N LEU A 39 3.50 1.73 -4.95
CA LEU A 39 3.68 1.93 -3.52
C LEU A 39 2.45 1.52 -2.71
N ARG A 40 1.26 1.81 -3.24
CA ARG A 40 0.03 1.39 -2.57
C ARG A 40 -0.09 -0.13 -2.51
N GLU A 41 0.33 -0.80 -3.59
CA GLU A 41 0.30 -2.26 -3.62
C GLU A 41 1.30 -2.85 -2.62
N LYS A 42 2.50 -2.27 -2.55
CA LYS A 42 3.51 -2.71 -1.58
C LYS A 42 3.02 -2.49 -0.15
N LEU A 43 2.41 -1.34 0.10
CA LEU A 43 1.89 -1.04 1.43
C LEU A 43 0.81 -2.04 1.83
N ARG A 44 -0.09 -2.35 0.91
CA ARG A 44 -1.14 -3.34 1.16
C ARG A 44 -0.55 -4.70 1.48
N ASP A 45 0.49 -5.10 0.73
CA ASP A 45 1.13 -6.39 0.94
C ASP A 45 1.83 -6.43 2.30
N GLU A 46 2.52 -5.34 2.68
CA GLU A 46 3.19 -5.28 3.97
C GLU A 46 2.18 -5.31 5.12
N GLN A 47 1.08 -4.58 4.99
CA GLN A 47 0.03 -4.59 5.99
C GLN A 47 -0.58 -5.98 6.15
N ARG A 48 -0.76 -6.70 5.02
CA ARG A 48 -1.27 -8.06 5.08
C ARG A 48 -0.29 -8.99 5.81
N LYS A 49 1.01 -8.87 5.48
CA LYS A 49 2.04 -9.68 6.15
C LYS A 49 2.07 -9.41 7.65
N GLU A 50 2.00 -8.13 8.03
CA GLU A 50 2.00 -7.76 9.44
C GLU A 50 0.81 -8.35 10.17
N ARG A 51 -0.37 -8.31 9.52
CA ARG A 51 -1.56 -8.90 10.13
C ARG A 51 -1.42 -10.41 10.28
N GLU A 52 -0.86 -11.07 9.27
CA GLU A 52 -0.65 -12.52 9.32
C GLU A 52 0.36 -12.90 10.38
N GLU A 53 1.45 -12.14 10.48
CA GLU A 53 2.47 -12.38 11.52
C GLU A 53 1.88 -12.16 12.90
N ASN A 54 1.11 -11.09 13.06
CA ASN A 54 0.46 -10.81 14.33
C ASN A 54 -0.53 -11.91 14.70
N ALA A 55 -1.31 -12.38 13.74
CA ALA A 55 -2.28 -13.45 14.00
C ALA A 55 -1.57 -14.72 14.44
N ARG A 56 -0.44 -15.06 13.81
CA ARG A 56 0.34 -16.23 14.21
C ARG A 56 0.92 -16.06 15.62
N ALA A 57 1.42 -14.87 15.92
CA ALA A 57 1.99 -14.59 17.23
C ALA A 57 0.92 -14.67 18.30
N VAL A 58 -0.27 -14.11 18.03
CA VAL A 58 -1.40 -14.18 18.97
C VAL A 58 -1.83 -15.63 19.18
N ALA A 59 -1.94 -16.40 18.11
CA ALA A 59 -2.32 -17.81 18.20
C ALA A 59 -1.31 -18.60 19.03
N ALA A 60 -0.02 -18.35 18.82
CA ALA A 60 1.03 -19.02 19.59
C ALA A 60 0.95 -18.66 21.07
N MET A 61 0.68 -17.39 21.37
CA MET A 61 0.52 -16.95 22.73
C MET A 61 -0.68 -17.60 23.42
N LEU A 62 -1.82 -17.65 22.72
CA LEU A 62 -3.01 -18.29 23.27
C LEU A 62 -2.76 -19.76 23.55
N LYS A 63 -2.00 -20.41 22.66
CA LYS A 63 -1.66 -21.80 22.84
C LYS A 63 -0.74 -22.00 24.05
N SER A 64 0.25 -21.13 24.22
CA SER A 64 1.19 -21.23 25.33
C SER A 64 0.50 -20.98 26.67
N GLU A 65 -0.56 -20.17 26.69
CA GLU A 65 -1.34 -19.88 27.88
C GLU A 65 -2.51 -20.86 28.07
N ASP A 66 -2.61 -21.84 27.17
CA ASP A 66 -3.65 -22.88 27.21
C ASP A 66 -5.07 -22.31 27.10
N LEU A 67 -5.18 -21.14 26.45
CA LEU A 67 -6.49 -20.49 26.29
C LEU A 67 -7.30 -21.10 25.18
N GLU A 68 -6.66 -21.83 24.25
CA GLU A 68 -7.37 -22.47 23.15
C GLU A 68 -8.08 -23.75 23.57
N SER A 69 -7.84 -24.23 24.82
CA SER A 69 -8.52 -25.41 25.31
C SER A 69 -9.96 -25.13 25.71
N PHE A 70 -10.33 -23.86 25.87
CA PHE A 70 -11.71 -23.50 26.18
C PHE A 70 -12.59 -23.66 24.94
N SER A 71 -13.84 -24.05 25.16
CA SER A 71 -14.78 -24.25 24.05
C SER A 71 -15.12 -22.90 23.41
N ILE A 72 -15.62 -22.98 22.17
CA ILE A 72 -16.02 -21.78 21.45
C ILE A 72 -17.16 -21.03 22.16
N GLU A 73 -18.00 -21.76 22.87
CA GLU A 73 -19.11 -21.14 23.59
C GLU A 73 -18.62 -20.34 24.78
N VAL A 74 -17.60 -20.85 25.47
CA VAL A 74 -16.96 -20.11 26.56
C VAL A 74 -16.31 -18.85 26.02
N TRP A 75 -15.63 -18.96 24.89
CA TRP A 75 -15.01 -17.82 24.23
C TRP A 75 -16.05 -16.77 23.85
N ARG A 76 -17.19 -17.19 23.29
CA ARG A 76 -18.24 -16.26 22.90
C ARG A 76 -18.81 -15.50 24.10
N THR A 77 -18.98 -16.20 25.20
CA THR A 77 -19.50 -15.57 26.42
C THR A 77 -18.51 -14.54 26.97
N ALA A 78 -17.23 -14.85 26.94
CA ALA A 78 -16.19 -13.97 27.49
C ALA A 78 -15.76 -12.88 26.51
N LEU A 79 -16.11 -13.00 25.21
CA LEU A 79 -15.59 -12.13 24.17
C LEU A 79 -15.83 -10.64 24.41
N PRO A 80 -17.02 -10.19 24.88
CA PRO A 80 -17.19 -8.75 25.14
C PRO A 80 -16.23 -8.21 26.19
N GLU A 81 -15.95 -8.98 27.24
CA GLU A 81 -15.01 -8.57 28.28
C GLU A 81 -13.59 -8.59 27.75
N VAL A 82 -13.24 -9.60 26.98
CA VAL A 82 -11.92 -9.70 26.35
C VAL A 82 -11.70 -8.51 25.42
N ARG A 83 -12.70 -8.19 24.61
CA ARG A 83 -12.61 -7.06 23.70
C ARG A 83 -12.41 -5.74 24.45
N ALA A 84 -13.17 -5.56 25.53
CA ALA A 84 -13.06 -4.34 26.35
C ALA A 84 -11.66 -4.21 26.95
N ALA A 85 -11.14 -5.32 27.47
CA ALA A 85 -9.80 -5.33 28.06
C ALA A 85 -8.73 -5.02 27.02
N LEU A 86 -8.82 -5.61 25.85
CA LEU A 86 -7.86 -5.37 24.77
C LEU A 86 -7.93 -3.93 24.28
N THR A 87 -9.12 -3.39 24.14
CA THR A 87 -9.31 -2.00 23.71
C THR A 87 -8.70 -1.04 24.70
N LYS A 88 -8.90 -1.31 26.01
CA LYS A 88 -8.35 -0.49 27.06
C LYS A 88 -6.82 -0.56 27.08
N ALA A 89 -6.26 -1.74 26.87
CA ALA A 89 -4.82 -1.90 26.87
C ALA A 89 -4.17 -1.21 25.67
N ALA A 90 -4.89 -1.11 24.55
CA ALA A 90 -4.40 -0.49 23.33
C ALA A 90 -4.51 1.04 23.35
N ALA A 91 -5.28 1.61 24.26
CA ALA A 91 -5.52 3.05 24.34
C ALA A 91 -4.31 3.83 24.82
#